data_74d300430da00c3f02eb3511327f0b8d
#
_entry.id   74d300430da00c3f02eb3511327f0b8d
#
_cell.length_a   1.000
_cell.length_b   1.000
_cell.length_c   1.000
_cell.angle_alpha   90.00
_cell.angle_beta   90.00
_cell.angle_gamma   90.00
#
_symmetry.space_group_name_H-M   'P 1'
#
loop_
_entity.id
_entity.type
_entity.pdbx_description
1 polymer ?
#
loop_
_entity_poly.entity_id
_entity_poly.type
_entity_poly.pdbx_seq_one_letter_code
_entity_poly.pdbx_strand_id
1 'polypeptide(L)'
;MSLAVAKKGAITSTGPSAWRPAVVAIAILLVLAVLPSLVDPYQTVLLTYGLIMAIAALGFNLLLGYTGLLSFGHSAYFGAGAYTVAFIVRDLGAQSMELCIVGGLLGTLLISALFGFVCVRHTRIFFSILTLALSQVLWSLAFKFFWVTGGTDGIRVASAKLTLLGGLVNFAGPGSFQRFVFAYYYYVLGLFALATVIMWVVVHSPFGKALQAIRDNETRASFVGISVRHYRWIAFVISGAFTGLAGILWVPLNGLTTPDILYWPFSGEIVFMSVLGGFRTFTGPIVGAVVFNYLKTYAVASTEYWQLLLGVVLVVLVLALPSGIVGTAARLAARFTRGTS
;
A
#
# COMPACT_ATOMS: atom_id res chain seq x y z
N MET A 1 62.95 12.44 18.79
CA MET A 1 61.93 11.65 19.49
C MET A 1 60.86 12.62 19.99
N SER A 2 59.87 12.90 19.18
CA SER A 2 58.81 13.85 19.48
C SER A 2 57.46 13.23 19.02
N LEU A 3 56.60 12.86 19.98
CA LEU A 3 55.29 12.32 19.79
C LEU A 3 54.32 13.46 19.39
N ALA A 4 53.98 13.53 18.11
CA ALA A 4 52.91 14.40 17.65
C ALA A 4 51.56 13.82 18.07
N VAL A 5 50.92 14.43 19.06
CA VAL A 5 49.55 14.17 19.50
C VAL A 5 48.60 14.61 18.38
N ALA A 6 48.02 13.63 17.69
CA ALA A 6 46.98 13.88 16.72
C ALA A 6 45.74 14.46 17.41
N LYS A 7 45.43 15.72 17.19
CA LYS A 7 44.18 16.41 17.58
C LYS A 7 43.00 15.70 16.94
N LYS A 8 42.23 14.98 17.74
CA LYS A 8 40.92 14.42 17.37
C LYS A 8 39.98 15.57 16.95
N GLY A 9 39.86 15.81 15.65
CA GLY A 9 38.82 16.68 15.14
C GLY A 9 37.45 16.09 15.49
N ALA A 10 36.73 16.78 16.33
CA ALA A 10 35.31 16.46 16.59
C ALA A 10 34.56 16.55 15.28
N ILE A 11 34.12 15.40 14.76
CA ILE A 11 33.20 15.32 13.65
C ILE A 11 31.84 15.77 14.22
N THR A 12 31.54 17.05 14.07
CA THR A 12 30.18 17.55 14.27
C THR A 12 29.33 17.02 13.12
N SER A 13 28.72 15.85 13.36
CA SER A 13 27.68 15.33 12.47
C SER A 13 26.44 16.21 12.62
N THR A 14 26.38 17.32 11.90
CA THR A 14 25.11 17.99 11.62
C THR A 14 24.36 17.12 10.60
N GLY A 15 23.81 15.99 11.06
CA GLY A 15 22.84 15.23 10.30
C GLY A 15 21.66 16.18 9.95
N PRO A 16 21.02 16.02 8.79
CA PRO A 16 19.87 16.82 8.42
C PRO A 16 18.88 16.74 9.56
N SER A 17 18.51 17.91 10.12
CA SER A 17 17.67 18.01 11.33
C SER A 17 16.42 17.16 11.14
N ALA A 18 16.12 16.29 12.10
CA ALA A 18 15.03 15.31 12.05
C ALA A 18 13.63 15.93 11.81
N TRP A 19 13.49 17.24 11.98
CA TRP A 19 12.25 17.98 11.75
C TRP A 19 11.93 18.25 10.26
N ARG A 20 12.95 18.31 9.37
CA ARG A 20 12.73 18.58 7.93
C ARG A 20 11.80 17.57 7.25
N PRO A 21 11.98 16.24 7.37
CA PRO A 21 11.05 15.28 6.78
C PRO A 21 9.65 15.35 7.39
N ALA A 22 9.54 15.65 8.69
CA ALA A 22 8.25 15.83 9.35
C ALA A 22 7.50 17.06 8.82
N VAL A 23 8.19 18.19 8.65
CA VAL A 23 7.57 19.41 8.07
C VAL A 23 7.09 19.16 6.64
N VAL A 24 7.87 18.48 5.81
CA VAL A 24 7.45 18.14 4.45
C VAL A 24 6.23 17.21 4.46
N ALA A 25 6.21 16.21 5.33
CA ALA A 25 5.06 15.31 5.46
C ALA A 25 3.79 16.06 5.91
N ILE A 26 3.90 16.95 6.89
CA ILE A 26 2.79 17.78 7.35
C ILE A 26 2.30 18.72 6.23
N ALA A 27 3.21 19.35 5.48
CA ALA A 27 2.85 20.20 4.36
C ALA A 27 2.08 19.42 3.27
N ILE A 28 2.52 18.20 2.93
CA ILE A 28 1.81 17.34 1.98
C ILE A 28 0.43 16.95 2.51
N LEU A 29 0.30 16.61 3.78
CA LEU A 29 -1.00 16.28 4.39
C LEU A 29 -1.95 17.49 4.40
N LEU A 30 -1.45 18.70 4.66
CA LEU A 30 -2.24 19.92 4.58
C LEU A 30 -2.72 20.20 3.15
N VAL A 31 -1.86 20.04 2.16
CA VAL A 31 -2.25 20.17 0.75
C VAL A 31 -3.33 19.14 0.41
N LEU A 32 -3.16 17.88 0.79
CA LEU A 32 -4.16 16.84 0.58
C LEU A 32 -5.48 17.16 1.31
N ALA A 33 -5.44 17.76 2.50
CA ALA A 33 -6.63 18.14 3.24
C ALA A 33 -7.41 19.30 2.59
N VAL A 34 -6.73 20.22 1.93
CA VAL A 34 -7.38 21.36 1.24
C VAL A 34 -7.87 20.98 -0.17
N LEU A 35 -7.23 19.99 -0.79
CA LEU A 35 -7.49 19.63 -2.18
C LEU A 35 -8.97 19.32 -2.51
N PRO A 36 -9.74 18.58 -1.68
CA PRO A 36 -11.15 18.28 -1.97
C PRO A 36 -12.06 19.51 -2.05
N SER A 37 -11.69 20.63 -1.40
CA SER A 37 -12.46 21.87 -1.48
C SER A 37 -12.24 22.65 -2.79
N LEU A 38 -11.19 22.28 -3.55
CA LEU A 38 -10.79 22.96 -4.79
C LEU A 38 -11.12 22.15 -6.04
N VAL A 39 -11.44 20.87 -5.90
CA VAL A 39 -11.65 19.95 -7.03
C VAL A 39 -13.07 19.38 -7.01
N ASP A 40 -13.51 18.87 -8.16
CA ASP A 40 -14.81 18.23 -8.31
C ASP A 40 -14.95 16.96 -7.45
N PRO A 41 -16.19 16.56 -7.06
CA PRO A 41 -16.43 15.33 -6.31
C PRO A 41 -15.85 14.06 -6.98
N TYR A 42 -15.83 14.02 -8.31
CA TYR A 42 -15.22 12.93 -9.07
C TYR A 42 -13.71 12.83 -8.81
N GLN A 43 -13.01 13.94 -8.83
CA GLN A 43 -11.57 13.98 -8.51
C GLN A 43 -11.30 13.60 -7.06
N THR A 44 -12.20 13.98 -6.14
CA THR A 44 -12.12 13.56 -4.73
C THR A 44 -12.22 12.06 -4.58
N VAL A 45 -13.10 11.39 -5.34
CA VAL A 45 -13.19 9.93 -5.38
C VAL A 45 -11.89 9.32 -5.92
N LEU A 46 -11.34 9.86 -7.00
CA LEU A 46 -10.07 9.40 -7.56
C LEU A 46 -8.89 9.54 -6.58
N LEU A 47 -8.82 10.65 -5.88
CA LEU A 47 -7.82 10.88 -4.83
C LEU A 47 -7.98 9.87 -3.69
N THR A 48 -9.23 9.58 -3.28
CA THR A 48 -9.52 8.58 -2.25
C THR A 48 -9.00 7.20 -2.67
N TYR A 49 -9.28 6.78 -3.90
CA TYR A 49 -8.72 5.54 -4.46
C TYR A 49 -7.19 5.56 -4.47
N GLY A 50 -6.59 6.70 -4.86
CA GLY A 50 -5.13 6.88 -4.85
C GLY A 50 -4.52 6.68 -3.45
N LEU A 51 -5.16 7.25 -2.40
CA LEU A 51 -4.72 7.10 -1.01
C LEU A 51 -4.88 5.66 -0.50
N ILE A 52 -5.99 5.00 -0.83
CA ILE A 52 -6.23 3.59 -0.50
C ILE A 52 -5.14 2.71 -1.15
N MET A 53 -4.89 2.89 -2.45
CA MET A 53 -3.84 2.15 -3.14
C MET A 53 -2.44 2.47 -2.64
N ALA A 54 -2.20 3.70 -2.14
CA ALA A 54 -0.94 4.06 -1.51
C ALA A 54 -0.69 3.28 -0.20
N ILE A 55 -1.73 2.97 0.58
CA ILE A 55 -1.62 2.09 1.76
C ILE A 55 -1.20 0.67 1.32
N ALA A 56 -1.84 0.12 0.27
CA ALA A 56 -1.48 -1.19 -0.27
C ALA A 56 -0.04 -1.21 -0.80
N ALA A 57 0.36 -0.19 -1.55
CA ALA A 57 1.70 -0.06 -2.11
C ALA A 57 2.78 0.11 -1.02
N LEU A 58 2.49 0.81 0.08
CA LEU A 58 3.37 0.88 1.26
C LEU A 58 3.55 -0.49 1.90
N GLY A 59 2.45 -1.25 2.08
CA GLY A 59 2.51 -2.62 2.58
C GLY A 59 3.37 -3.51 1.69
N PHE A 60 3.14 -3.49 0.38
CA PHE A 60 3.93 -4.23 -0.60
C PHE A 60 5.41 -3.84 -0.57
N ASN A 61 5.70 -2.54 -0.43
CA ASN A 61 7.08 -2.03 -0.43
C ASN A 61 7.89 -2.52 0.77
N LEU A 62 7.26 -2.87 1.88
CA LEU A 62 7.96 -3.50 3.01
C LEU A 62 8.62 -4.82 2.57
N LEU A 63 7.96 -5.60 1.70
CA LEU A 63 8.53 -6.83 1.15
C LEU A 63 9.52 -6.54 0.02
N LEU A 64 9.13 -5.80 -1.01
CA LEU A 64 9.98 -5.57 -2.17
C LEU A 64 11.16 -4.65 -1.84
N GLY A 65 10.89 -3.51 -1.23
CA GLY A 65 11.88 -2.47 -0.98
C GLY A 65 12.84 -2.79 0.17
N TYR A 66 12.33 -3.36 1.26
CA TYR A 66 13.12 -3.58 2.48
C TYR A 66 13.60 -5.02 2.66
N THR A 67 12.85 -6.04 2.18
CA THR A 67 13.30 -7.45 2.27
C THR A 67 13.84 -8.03 0.96
N GLY A 68 13.59 -7.36 -0.18
CA GLY A 68 13.97 -7.86 -1.50
C GLY A 68 13.12 -9.03 -2.00
N LEU A 69 11.93 -9.23 -1.44
CA LEU A 69 11.00 -10.30 -1.82
C LEU A 69 9.88 -9.74 -2.70
N LEU A 70 9.81 -10.21 -3.94
CA LEU A 70 8.73 -9.87 -4.86
C LEU A 70 7.56 -10.84 -4.65
N SER A 71 6.41 -10.32 -4.23
CA SER A 71 5.18 -11.10 -4.02
C SER A 71 4.12 -10.74 -5.04
N PHE A 72 3.54 -11.74 -5.70
CA PHE A 72 2.37 -11.60 -6.57
C PHE A 72 1.06 -12.07 -5.89
N GLY A 73 1.06 -12.14 -4.56
CA GLY A 73 -0.08 -12.58 -3.77
C GLY A 73 -0.82 -11.47 -3.02
N HIS A 74 -0.51 -10.19 -3.26
CA HIS A 74 -1.10 -9.08 -2.51
C HIS A 74 -2.59 -8.89 -2.79
N SER A 75 -3.09 -9.31 -3.96
CA SER A 75 -4.53 -9.39 -4.27
C SER A 75 -5.28 -10.25 -3.26
N ALA A 76 -4.67 -11.34 -2.78
CA ALA A 76 -5.26 -12.21 -1.77
C ALA A 76 -5.56 -11.46 -0.45
N TYR A 77 -4.63 -10.63 0.01
CA TYR A 77 -4.81 -9.87 1.28
C TYR A 77 -5.77 -8.71 1.10
N PHE A 78 -5.69 -8.02 -0.04
CA PHE A 78 -6.65 -6.97 -0.40
C PHE A 78 -8.06 -7.53 -0.47
N GLY A 79 -8.26 -8.61 -1.22
CA GLY A 79 -9.55 -9.28 -1.34
C GLY A 79 -10.02 -9.89 -0.01
N ALA A 80 -9.13 -10.47 0.81
CA ALA A 80 -9.50 -10.97 2.13
C ALA A 80 -10.08 -9.88 3.03
N GLY A 81 -9.44 -8.70 3.06
CA GLY A 81 -9.96 -7.54 3.77
C GLY A 81 -11.33 -7.10 3.23
N ALA A 82 -11.46 -6.99 1.91
CA ALA A 82 -12.69 -6.58 1.25
C ALA A 82 -13.84 -7.58 1.48
N TYR A 83 -13.62 -8.88 1.29
CA TYR A 83 -14.65 -9.90 1.51
C TYR A 83 -15.05 -10.02 2.98
N THR A 84 -14.11 -9.87 3.92
CA THR A 84 -14.47 -9.88 5.35
C THR A 84 -15.42 -8.74 5.69
N VAL A 85 -15.18 -7.53 5.16
CA VAL A 85 -16.12 -6.39 5.30
C VAL A 85 -17.47 -6.72 4.67
N ALA A 86 -17.45 -7.26 3.45
CA ALA A 86 -18.70 -7.61 2.76
C ALA A 86 -19.53 -8.63 3.55
N PHE A 87 -18.90 -9.64 4.15
CA PHE A 87 -19.59 -10.62 5.02
C PHE A 87 -20.09 -9.98 6.31
N ILE A 88 -19.29 -9.14 6.98
CA ILE A 88 -19.70 -8.45 8.21
C ILE A 88 -20.94 -7.59 7.95
N VAL A 89 -20.99 -6.86 6.84
CA VAL A 89 -22.13 -6.01 6.50
C VAL A 89 -23.35 -6.84 6.08
N ARG A 90 -23.15 -7.91 5.29
CA ARG A 90 -24.25 -8.75 4.79
C ARG A 90 -24.85 -9.63 5.88
N ASP A 91 -24.02 -10.33 6.64
CA ASP A 91 -24.47 -11.41 7.53
C ASP A 91 -24.69 -10.92 8.96
N LEU A 92 -23.90 -9.97 9.45
CA LEU A 92 -24.06 -9.37 10.79
C LEU A 92 -24.87 -8.07 10.78
N GLY A 93 -25.19 -7.52 9.60
CA GLY A 93 -25.90 -6.25 9.49
C GLY A 93 -25.16 -5.06 10.09
N ALA A 94 -23.83 -5.19 10.27
CA ALA A 94 -23.02 -4.16 10.89
C ALA A 94 -22.97 -2.90 10.02
N GLN A 95 -23.18 -1.75 10.68
CA GLN A 95 -23.18 -0.45 10.02
C GLN A 95 -21.94 0.38 10.39
N SER A 96 -21.18 0.00 11.43
CA SER A 96 -20.00 0.76 11.85
C SER A 96 -18.76 0.37 11.06
N MET A 97 -18.08 1.36 10.49
CA MET A 97 -16.83 1.15 9.72
C MET A 97 -15.69 0.65 10.61
N GLU A 98 -15.68 1.04 11.88
CA GLU A 98 -14.69 0.62 12.86
C GLU A 98 -14.73 -0.91 13.09
N LEU A 99 -15.94 -1.46 13.22
CA LEU A 99 -16.12 -2.92 13.34
C LEU A 99 -15.65 -3.64 12.07
N CYS A 100 -15.94 -3.06 10.90
CA CYS A 100 -15.47 -3.56 9.62
C CYS A 100 -13.92 -3.55 9.53
N ILE A 101 -13.26 -2.49 10.05
CA ILE A 101 -11.79 -2.41 10.07
C ILE A 101 -11.22 -3.47 11.01
N VAL A 102 -11.72 -3.59 12.22
CA VAL A 102 -11.21 -4.59 13.18
C VAL A 102 -11.42 -6.01 12.65
N GLY A 103 -12.62 -6.34 12.21
CA GLY A 103 -12.93 -7.67 11.66
C GLY A 103 -12.16 -7.97 10.39
N GLY A 104 -12.08 -6.99 9.45
CA GLY A 104 -11.33 -7.13 8.21
C GLY A 104 -9.83 -7.31 8.43
N LEU A 105 -9.24 -6.57 9.38
CA LEU A 105 -7.84 -6.74 9.76
C LEU A 105 -7.59 -8.11 10.39
N LEU A 106 -8.46 -8.60 11.27
CA LEU A 106 -8.34 -9.94 11.85
C LEU A 106 -8.38 -11.02 10.77
N GLY A 107 -9.33 -10.94 9.83
CA GLY A 107 -9.42 -11.86 8.69
C GLY A 107 -8.18 -11.83 7.81
N THR A 108 -7.69 -10.64 7.50
CA THR A 108 -6.47 -10.47 6.69
C THR A 108 -5.22 -10.95 7.42
N LEU A 109 -5.08 -10.67 8.72
CA LEU A 109 -3.97 -11.14 9.54
C LEU A 109 -3.92 -12.67 9.58
N LEU A 110 -5.07 -13.32 9.72
CA LEU A 110 -5.15 -14.79 9.72
C LEU A 110 -4.65 -15.36 8.38
N ILE A 111 -5.13 -14.85 7.25
CA ILE A 111 -4.74 -15.33 5.92
C ILE A 111 -3.27 -15.01 5.64
N SER A 112 -2.81 -13.81 5.96
CA SER A 112 -1.41 -13.43 5.75
C SER A 112 -0.45 -14.22 6.64
N ALA A 113 -0.82 -14.54 7.89
CA ALA A 113 -0.02 -15.37 8.77
C ALA A 113 0.11 -16.81 8.25
N LEU A 114 -1.00 -17.40 7.77
CA LEU A 114 -1.05 -18.73 7.16
C LEU A 114 -0.18 -18.78 5.89
N PHE A 115 -0.41 -17.88 4.96
CA PHE A 115 0.35 -17.82 3.69
C PHE A 115 1.81 -17.50 3.95
N GLY A 116 2.09 -16.57 4.86
CA GLY A 116 3.44 -16.22 5.27
C GLY A 116 4.19 -17.41 5.83
N PHE A 117 3.56 -18.23 6.67
CA PHE A 117 4.20 -19.43 7.24
C PHE A 117 4.68 -20.41 6.17
N VAL A 118 3.92 -20.55 5.09
CA VAL A 118 4.28 -21.40 3.95
C VAL A 118 5.32 -20.72 3.05
N CYS A 119 5.07 -19.45 2.67
CA CYS A 119 5.87 -18.77 1.64
C CYS A 119 7.28 -18.41 2.09
N VAL A 120 7.48 -17.99 3.34
CA VAL A 120 8.79 -17.48 3.82
C VAL A 120 9.87 -18.57 3.93
N ARG A 121 9.51 -19.82 3.75
CA ARG A 121 10.47 -20.94 3.64
C ARG A 121 11.24 -20.91 2.33
N HIS A 122 10.67 -20.26 1.32
CA HIS A 122 11.21 -20.13 -0.02
C HIS A 122 11.70 -18.72 -0.28
N THR A 123 12.59 -18.56 -1.24
CA THR A 123 13.19 -17.27 -1.58
C THR A 123 13.17 -17.02 -3.08
N ARG A 124 13.36 -15.76 -3.49
CA ARG A 124 13.47 -15.36 -4.89
C ARG A 124 12.24 -15.80 -5.71
N ILE A 125 12.46 -16.46 -6.84
CA ILE A 125 11.42 -16.86 -7.80
C ILE A 125 10.39 -17.80 -7.18
N PHE A 126 10.82 -18.78 -6.37
CA PHE A 126 9.89 -19.71 -5.72
C PHE A 126 8.93 -19.03 -4.77
N PHE A 127 9.38 -18.01 -4.03
CA PHE A 127 8.52 -17.20 -3.20
C PHE A 127 7.45 -16.47 -4.04
N SER A 128 7.85 -15.86 -5.16
CA SER A 128 6.93 -15.12 -6.04
C SER A 128 5.87 -16.03 -6.65
N ILE A 129 6.26 -17.20 -7.15
CA ILE A 129 5.34 -18.18 -7.75
C ILE A 129 4.39 -18.74 -6.69
N LEU A 130 4.89 -19.04 -5.48
CA LEU A 130 4.08 -19.61 -4.41
C LEU A 130 3.04 -18.61 -3.90
N THR A 131 3.40 -17.34 -3.74
CA THR A 131 2.44 -16.29 -3.36
C THR A 131 1.38 -16.07 -4.43
N LEU A 132 1.75 -16.15 -5.72
CA LEU A 132 0.81 -16.10 -6.83
C LEU A 132 -0.14 -17.31 -6.80
N ALA A 133 0.38 -18.53 -6.63
CA ALA A 133 -0.43 -19.74 -6.58
C ALA A 133 -1.45 -19.70 -5.45
N LEU A 134 -1.05 -19.25 -4.24
CA LEU A 134 -1.95 -19.14 -3.10
C LEU A 134 -3.03 -18.07 -3.32
N SER A 135 -2.71 -16.96 -3.99
CA SER A 135 -3.73 -15.96 -4.34
C SER A 135 -4.74 -16.51 -5.34
N GLN A 136 -4.30 -17.33 -6.31
CA GLN A 136 -5.20 -17.99 -7.27
C GLN A 136 -6.10 -19.04 -6.61
N VAL A 137 -5.65 -19.71 -5.57
CA VAL A 137 -6.52 -20.59 -4.77
C VAL A 137 -7.65 -19.79 -4.15
N LEU A 138 -7.38 -18.64 -3.50
CA LEU A 138 -8.43 -17.79 -2.93
C LEU A 138 -9.38 -17.23 -4.00
N TRP A 139 -8.84 -16.79 -5.13
CA TRP A 139 -9.65 -16.33 -6.26
C TRP A 139 -10.58 -17.44 -6.75
N SER A 140 -10.04 -18.65 -6.98
CA SER A 140 -10.81 -19.80 -7.44
C SER A 140 -11.90 -20.21 -6.45
N LEU A 141 -11.59 -20.18 -5.13
CA LEU A 141 -12.58 -20.43 -4.09
C LEU A 141 -13.68 -19.36 -4.10
N ALA A 142 -13.30 -18.08 -4.16
CA ALA A 142 -14.27 -16.99 -4.22
C ALA A 142 -15.16 -17.07 -5.46
N PHE A 143 -14.61 -17.47 -6.61
CA PHE A 143 -15.36 -17.63 -7.85
C PHE A 143 -16.30 -18.84 -7.81
N LYS A 144 -15.84 -19.98 -7.26
CA LYS A 144 -16.56 -21.25 -7.29
C LYS A 144 -17.67 -21.34 -6.24
N PHE A 145 -17.43 -20.79 -5.03
CA PHE A 145 -18.41 -20.84 -3.94
C PHE A 145 -19.43 -19.72 -4.04
N PHE A 146 -20.25 -19.72 -5.12
CA PHE A 146 -21.27 -18.73 -5.40
C PHE A 146 -22.22 -18.47 -4.20
N TRP A 147 -22.61 -19.51 -3.49
CA TRP A 147 -23.51 -19.44 -2.33
C TRP A 147 -22.98 -18.58 -1.17
N VAL A 148 -21.65 -18.45 -1.07
CA VAL A 148 -21.00 -17.70 0.00
C VAL A 148 -20.61 -16.31 -0.49
N THR A 149 -19.97 -16.23 -1.65
CA THR A 149 -19.30 -15.01 -2.16
C THR A 149 -20.13 -14.22 -3.17
N GLY A 150 -21.25 -14.78 -3.65
CA GLY A 150 -22.00 -14.23 -4.77
C GLY A 150 -21.30 -14.47 -6.14
N GLY A 151 -20.16 -15.17 -6.19
CA GLY A 151 -19.43 -15.44 -7.44
C GLY A 151 -19.20 -14.17 -8.26
N THR A 152 -19.53 -14.23 -9.56
CA THR A 152 -19.42 -13.09 -10.49
C THR A 152 -20.34 -11.91 -10.14
N ASP A 153 -21.47 -12.16 -9.49
CA ASP A 153 -22.42 -11.10 -9.12
C ASP A 153 -21.92 -10.28 -7.93
N GLY A 154 -21.02 -10.85 -7.14
CA GLY A 154 -20.40 -10.23 -5.99
C GLY A 154 -21.34 -9.96 -4.83
N ILE A 155 -20.82 -9.34 -3.78
CA ILE A 155 -21.55 -8.92 -2.59
C ILE A 155 -21.69 -7.40 -2.61
N ARG A 156 -22.93 -6.91 -2.61
CA ARG A 156 -23.22 -5.47 -2.54
C ARG A 156 -23.13 -4.97 -1.11
N VAL A 157 -22.39 -3.87 -0.94
CA VAL A 157 -22.24 -3.15 0.32
C VAL A 157 -22.74 -1.73 0.13
N ALA A 158 -23.93 -1.44 0.67
CA ALA A 158 -24.53 -0.11 0.51
C ALA A 158 -23.76 0.92 1.37
N SER A 159 -22.97 1.79 0.72
CA SER A 159 -22.20 2.85 1.36
C SER A 159 -23.05 3.77 2.26
N ALA A 160 -24.27 4.06 1.84
CA ALA A 160 -25.20 4.92 2.58
C ALA A 160 -25.65 4.34 3.93
N LYS A 161 -25.47 3.04 4.16
CA LYS A 161 -25.80 2.37 5.43
C LYS A 161 -24.63 2.34 6.41
N LEU A 162 -23.41 2.63 5.94
CA LEU A 162 -22.22 2.62 6.79
C LEU A 162 -22.13 3.94 7.58
N THR A 163 -21.87 3.82 8.87
CA THR A 163 -21.62 4.94 9.78
C THR A 163 -20.13 5.07 10.05
N LEU A 164 -19.67 6.31 10.16
CA LEU A 164 -18.29 6.62 10.51
C LEU A 164 -18.24 7.22 11.92
N LEU A 165 -17.10 7.03 12.59
CA LEU A 165 -16.81 7.56 13.93
C LEU A 165 -17.90 7.20 14.96
N GLY A 166 -18.25 5.90 15.04
CA GLY A 166 -19.25 5.41 16.01
C GLY A 166 -20.66 5.92 15.79
N GLY A 167 -21.01 6.32 14.54
CA GLY A 167 -22.35 6.82 14.21
C GLY A 167 -22.50 8.34 14.23
N LEU A 168 -21.44 9.08 14.53
CA LEU A 168 -21.45 10.55 14.50
C LEU A 168 -21.71 11.10 13.09
N VAL A 169 -21.35 10.36 12.05
CA VAL A 169 -21.57 10.75 10.65
C VAL A 169 -22.47 9.72 9.98
N ASN A 170 -23.72 10.15 9.70
CA ASN A 170 -24.71 9.39 8.97
C ASN A 170 -24.99 10.02 7.62
N PHE A 171 -25.21 9.20 6.60
CA PHE A 171 -25.38 9.64 5.21
C PHE A 171 -26.82 9.51 4.70
N ALA A 172 -27.82 9.57 5.57
CA ALA A 172 -29.22 9.56 5.18
C ALA A 172 -29.70 10.93 4.64
N GLY A 173 -30.46 10.94 3.55
CA GLY A 173 -31.13 12.12 3.00
C GLY A 173 -30.60 12.65 1.67
N PRO A 174 -31.21 13.71 1.09
CA PRO A 174 -30.81 14.27 -0.20
C PRO A 174 -29.36 14.80 -0.19
N GLY A 175 -28.59 14.52 -1.24
CA GLY A 175 -27.17 14.86 -1.33
C GLY A 175 -26.26 13.94 -0.48
N SER A 176 -26.79 12.79 -0.04
CA SER A 176 -26.07 11.82 0.81
C SER A 176 -24.77 11.33 0.17
N PHE A 177 -24.74 11.09 -1.13
CA PHE A 177 -23.54 10.60 -1.81
C PHE A 177 -22.40 11.60 -1.78
N GLN A 178 -22.66 12.88 -2.05
CA GLN A 178 -21.60 13.90 -2.03
C GLN A 178 -21.04 14.11 -0.62
N ARG A 179 -21.93 14.15 0.39
CA ARG A 179 -21.51 14.22 1.81
C ARG A 179 -20.72 13.00 2.21
N PHE A 180 -21.11 11.80 1.74
CA PHE A 180 -20.35 10.57 1.96
C PHE A 180 -18.96 10.67 1.36
N VAL A 181 -18.82 11.07 0.08
CA VAL A 181 -17.53 11.17 -0.61
C VAL A 181 -16.57 12.08 0.16
N PHE A 182 -17.01 13.27 0.57
CA PHE A 182 -16.16 14.21 1.32
C PHE A 182 -15.78 13.66 2.71
N ALA A 183 -16.75 13.20 3.48
CA ALA A 183 -16.48 12.68 4.82
C ALA A 183 -15.59 11.42 4.76
N TYR A 184 -15.84 10.54 3.79
CA TYR A 184 -15.08 9.33 3.58
C TYR A 184 -13.64 9.63 3.14
N TYR A 185 -13.43 10.64 2.31
CA TYR A 185 -12.10 11.12 1.95
C TYR A 185 -11.28 11.50 3.18
N TYR A 186 -11.83 12.32 4.07
CA TYR A 186 -11.11 12.73 5.30
C TYR A 186 -10.86 11.55 6.25
N TYR A 187 -11.79 10.61 6.31
CA TYR A 187 -11.63 9.38 7.06
C TYR A 187 -10.46 8.54 6.52
N VAL A 188 -10.42 8.33 5.21
CA VAL A 188 -9.32 7.62 4.53
C VAL A 188 -8.01 8.38 4.66
N LEU A 189 -8.01 9.71 4.54
CA LEU A 189 -6.82 10.55 4.72
C LEU A 189 -6.24 10.40 6.13
N GLY A 190 -7.08 10.37 7.16
CA GLY A 190 -6.64 10.14 8.54
C GLY A 190 -6.01 8.75 8.72
N LEU A 191 -6.64 7.71 8.18
CA LEU A 191 -6.11 6.34 8.22
C LEU A 191 -4.84 6.18 7.37
N PHE A 192 -4.75 6.84 6.21
CA PHE A 192 -3.54 6.88 5.40
C PHE A 192 -2.38 7.55 6.15
N ALA A 193 -2.64 8.68 6.81
CA ALA A 193 -1.63 9.36 7.62
C ALA A 193 -1.15 8.46 8.77
N LEU A 194 -2.07 7.82 9.50
CA LEU A 194 -1.75 6.87 10.56
C LEU A 194 -0.94 5.69 10.03
N ALA A 195 -1.38 5.06 8.94
CA ALA A 195 -0.68 3.95 8.31
C ALA A 195 0.73 4.36 7.86
N THR A 196 0.88 5.54 7.27
CA THR A 196 2.18 6.09 6.84
C THR A 196 3.12 6.29 8.02
N VAL A 197 2.63 6.83 9.14
CA VAL A 197 3.43 7.01 10.38
C VAL A 197 3.83 5.65 10.96
N ILE A 198 2.90 4.70 11.06
CA ILE A 198 3.21 3.34 11.55
C ILE A 198 4.30 2.70 10.67
N MET A 199 4.14 2.74 9.33
CA MET A 199 5.12 2.17 8.41
C MET A 199 6.47 2.88 8.52
N TRP A 200 6.47 4.22 8.68
CA TRP A 200 7.70 4.99 8.91
C TRP A 200 8.45 4.51 10.15
N VAL A 201 7.75 4.31 11.27
CA VAL A 201 8.33 3.78 12.51
C VAL A 201 8.86 2.37 12.29
N VAL A 202 8.10 1.49 11.63
CA VAL A 202 8.52 0.11 11.34
C VAL A 202 9.82 0.08 10.53
N VAL A 203 9.92 0.84 9.46
CA VAL A 203 11.10 0.79 8.56
C VAL A 203 12.34 1.47 9.14
N HIS A 204 12.18 2.42 10.06
CA HIS A 204 13.30 3.09 10.74
C HIS A 204 13.71 2.41 12.07
N SER A 205 12.94 1.44 12.54
CA SER A 205 13.23 0.64 13.73
C SER A 205 14.40 -0.34 13.49
N PRO A 206 14.95 -0.96 14.54
CA PRO A 206 15.92 -2.05 14.40
C PRO A 206 15.40 -3.20 13.52
N PHE A 207 14.08 -3.46 13.54
CA PHE A 207 13.43 -4.43 12.67
C PHE A 207 13.60 -4.09 11.19
N GLY A 208 13.32 -2.85 10.78
CA GLY A 208 13.49 -2.41 9.39
C GLY A 208 14.94 -2.47 8.91
N LYS A 209 15.91 -2.15 9.80
CA LYS A 209 17.35 -2.30 9.50
C LYS A 209 17.76 -3.75 9.32
N ALA A 210 17.21 -4.67 10.14
CA ALA A 210 17.44 -6.10 9.99
C ALA A 210 16.89 -6.63 8.66
N LEU A 211 15.71 -6.15 8.21
CA LEU A 211 15.16 -6.49 6.89
C LEU A 211 16.09 -6.05 5.75
N GLN A 212 16.65 -4.84 5.83
CA GLN A 212 17.61 -4.35 4.83
C GLN A 212 18.91 -5.20 4.82
N ALA A 213 19.41 -5.59 5.99
CA ALA A 213 20.56 -6.48 6.09
C ALA A 213 20.28 -7.85 5.45
N ILE A 214 19.08 -8.41 5.64
CA ILE A 214 18.64 -9.65 5.01
C ILE A 214 18.57 -9.48 3.48
N ARG A 215 18.03 -8.36 3.00
CA ARG A 215 17.97 -8.04 1.56
C ARG A 215 19.34 -7.99 0.93
N ASP A 216 20.30 -7.34 1.61
CA ASP A 216 21.63 -7.11 1.07
C ASP A 216 22.44 -8.42 1.04
N ASN A 217 22.41 -9.22 2.12
CA ASN A 217 23.04 -10.54 2.15
C ASN A 217 22.45 -11.41 3.27
N GLU A 218 21.64 -12.39 2.88
CA GLU A 218 20.93 -13.31 3.79
C GLU A 218 21.92 -14.15 4.65
N THR A 219 22.97 -14.67 4.02
CA THR A 219 23.96 -15.51 4.69
C THR A 219 24.73 -14.72 5.75
N ARG A 220 25.12 -13.49 5.40
CA ARG A 220 25.81 -12.60 6.35
C ARG A 220 24.90 -12.21 7.52
N ALA A 221 23.62 -11.92 7.24
CA ALA A 221 22.65 -11.60 8.29
C ALA A 221 22.45 -12.78 9.26
N SER A 222 22.41 -14.02 8.76
CA SER A 222 22.28 -15.21 9.61
C SER A 222 23.51 -15.43 10.50
N PHE A 223 24.74 -15.16 10.01
CA PHE A 223 25.95 -15.28 10.82
C PHE A 223 26.02 -14.28 11.98
N VAL A 224 25.35 -13.14 11.86
CA VAL A 224 25.23 -12.13 12.95
C VAL A 224 24.09 -12.47 13.93
N GLY A 225 23.43 -13.63 13.76
CA GLY A 225 22.36 -14.11 14.65
C GLY A 225 20.95 -13.64 14.28
N ILE A 226 20.74 -13.02 13.11
CA ILE A 226 19.40 -12.62 12.67
C ILE A 226 18.65 -13.86 12.16
N SER A 227 17.50 -14.16 12.78
CA SER A 227 16.61 -15.24 12.37
C SER A 227 15.80 -14.86 11.11
N VAL A 228 16.43 -14.99 9.93
CA VAL A 228 15.92 -14.54 8.63
C VAL A 228 14.45 -14.93 8.40
N ARG A 229 14.09 -16.16 8.71
CA ARG A 229 12.74 -16.68 8.49
C ARG A 229 11.68 -15.97 9.35
N HIS A 230 11.96 -15.70 10.63
CA HIS A 230 11.04 -14.99 11.52
C HIS A 230 10.85 -13.54 11.09
N TYR A 231 11.94 -12.85 10.74
CA TYR A 231 11.88 -11.46 10.27
C TYR A 231 11.07 -11.34 8.97
N ARG A 232 11.27 -12.26 8.02
CA ARG A 232 10.49 -12.33 6.78
C ARG A 232 9.02 -12.61 7.04
N TRP A 233 8.71 -13.53 7.96
CA TRP A 233 7.33 -13.86 8.30
C TRP A 233 6.60 -12.65 8.91
N ILE A 234 7.21 -11.97 9.87
CA ILE A 234 6.64 -10.75 10.47
C ILE A 234 6.46 -9.66 9.40
N ALA A 235 7.45 -9.44 8.54
CA ALA A 235 7.34 -8.46 7.45
C ALA A 235 6.20 -8.82 6.49
N PHE A 236 6.00 -10.10 6.20
CA PHE A 236 4.94 -10.59 5.35
C PHE A 236 3.55 -10.35 5.96
N VAL A 237 3.37 -10.62 7.24
CA VAL A 237 2.13 -10.38 7.98
C VAL A 237 1.81 -8.89 8.05
N ILE A 238 2.80 -8.04 8.36
CA ILE A 238 2.62 -6.58 8.34
C ILE A 238 2.23 -6.10 6.94
N SER A 239 2.94 -6.56 5.91
CA SER A 239 2.64 -6.23 4.51
C SER A 239 1.21 -6.63 4.13
N GLY A 240 0.78 -7.84 4.50
CA GLY A 240 -0.58 -8.32 4.31
C GLY A 240 -1.61 -7.46 5.04
N ALA A 241 -1.35 -7.09 6.30
CA ALA A 241 -2.25 -6.23 7.09
C ALA A 241 -2.48 -4.86 6.44
N PHE A 242 -1.43 -4.21 5.92
CA PHE A 242 -1.55 -2.93 5.22
C PHE A 242 -2.35 -3.08 3.91
N THR A 243 -2.06 -4.13 3.15
CA THR A 243 -2.79 -4.41 1.91
C THR A 243 -4.25 -4.74 2.18
N GLY A 244 -4.54 -5.49 3.25
CA GLY A 244 -5.89 -5.79 3.68
C GLY A 244 -6.64 -4.56 4.19
N LEU A 245 -5.97 -3.66 4.92
CA LEU A 245 -6.55 -2.37 5.31
C LEU A 245 -6.99 -1.58 4.07
N ALA A 246 -6.18 -1.56 3.02
CA ALA A 246 -6.57 -0.93 1.76
C ALA A 246 -7.81 -1.61 1.14
N GLY A 247 -7.89 -2.94 1.17
CA GLY A 247 -9.07 -3.68 0.71
C GLY A 247 -10.32 -3.36 1.51
N ILE A 248 -10.21 -3.25 2.84
CA ILE A 248 -11.30 -2.85 3.73
C ILE A 248 -11.82 -1.47 3.36
N LEU A 249 -10.93 -0.50 3.17
CA LEU A 249 -11.28 0.88 2.82
C LEU A 249 -11.79 1.03 1.37
N TRP A 250 -11.49 0.09 0.49
CA TRP A 250 -11.96 0.12 -0.89
C TRP A 250 -13.45 -0.21 -1.01
N VAL A 251 -13.98 -1.11 -0.17
CA VAL A 251 -15.35 -1.63 -0.26
C VAL A 251 -16.44 -0.55 -0.18
N PRO A 252 -16.44 0.38 0.79
CA PRO A 252 -17.47 1.39 0.89
C PRO A 252 -17.53 2.34 -0.30
N LEU A 253 -16.39 2.59 -0.93
CA LEU A 253 -16.30 3.49 -2.06
C LEU A 253 -16.78 2.82 -3.36
N ASN A 254 -16.48 1.52 -3.52
CA ASN A 254 -16.86 0.75 -4.69
C ASN A 254 -18.32 0.22 -4.61
N GLY A 255 -18.81 -0.06 -3.42
CA GLY A 255 -20.18 -0.54 -3.19
C GLY A 255 -20.44 -1.99 -3.61
N LEU A 256 -19.48 -2.65 -4.25
CA LEU A 256 -19.57 -4.04 -4.74
C LEU A 256 -18.22 -4.74 -4.57
N THR A 257 -18.25 -5.96 -4.04
CA THR A 257 -17.05 -6.80 -3.88
C THR A 257 -17.19 -8.03 -4.77
N THR A 258 -16.36 -8.11 -5.81
CA THR A 258 -16.30 -9.21 -6.79
C THR A 258 -14.99 -9.99 -6.65
N PRO A 259 -14.89 -11.24 -7.14
CA PRO A 259 -13.67 -12.03 -7.12
C PRO A 259 -12.49 -11.40 -7.87
N ASP A 260 -12.73 -10.46 -8.79
CA ASP A 260 -11.68 -9.83 -9.61
C ASP A 260 -10.58 -9.16 -8.80
N ILE A 261 -10.91 -8.66 -7.59
CA ILE A 261 -9.92 -8.07 -6.69
C ILE A 261 -8.95 -9.08 -6.07
N LEU A 262 -9.28 -10.38 -6.13
CA LEU A 262 -8.41 -11.49 -5.70
C LEU A 262 -7.52 -12.00 -6.84
N TYR A 263 -7.84 -11.61 -8.10
CA TYR A 263 -7.14 -12.12 -9.27
C TYR A 263 -5.71 -11.54 -9.38
N TRP A 264 -4.77 -12.33 -9.89
CA TRP A 264 -3.36 -11.98 -9.90
C TRP A 264 -2.99 -10.66 -10.62
N PRO A 265 -3.68 -10.20 -11.68
CA PRO A 265 -3.37 -8.93 -12.31
C PRO A 265 -3.49 -7.75 -11.33
N PHE A 266 -4.40 -7.83 -10.36
CA PHE A 266 -4.51 -6.81 -9.32
C PHE A 266 -3.25 -6.74 -8.43
N SER A 267 -2.61 -7.90 -8.13
CA SER A 267 -1.28 -7.90 -7.51
C SER A 267 -0.24 -7.24 -8.41
N GLY A 268 -0.31 -7.47 -9.72
CA GLY A 268 0.56 -6.82 -10.72
C GLY A 268 0.42 -5.29 -10.70
N GLU A 269 -0.79 -4.76 -10.56
CA GLU A 269 -1.02 -3.31 -10.42
C GLU A 269 -0.29 -2.74 -9.20
N ILE A 270 -0.36 -3.41 -8.04
CA ILE A 270 0.35 -2.98 -6.82
C ILE A 270 1.88 -3.01 -7.01
N VAL A 271 2.39 -4.02 -7.73
CA VAL A 271 3.82 -4.07 -8.12
C VAL A 271 4.17 -2.88 -8.99
N PHE A 272 3.38 -2.60 -10.04
CA PHE A 272 3.63 -1.47 -10.93
C PHE A 272 3.59 -0.12 -10.21
N MET A 273 2.64 0.09 -9.31
CA MET A 273 2.59 1.29 -8.47
C MET A 273 3.91 1.51 -7.71
N SER A 274 4.42 0.45 -7.09
CA SER A 274 5.64 0.52 -6.30
C SER A 274 6.90 0.72 -7.15
N VAL A 275 6.97 0.07 -8.31
CA VAL A 275 8.11 0.20 -9.24
C VAL A 275 8.10 1.57 -9.90
N LEU A 276 6.94 2.04 -10.37
CA LEU A 276 6.77 3.35 -11.01
C LEU A 276 7.17 4.49 -10.05
N GLY A 277 6.71 4.43 -8.80
CA GLY A 277 7.07 5.43 -7.80
C GLY A 277 8.54 5.36 -7.38
N GLY A 278 9.12 4.17 -7.34
CA GLY A 278 10.50 3.88 -6.92
C GLY A 278 10.55 3.15 -5.57
N PHE A 279 10.55 1.83 -5.61
CA PHE A 279 10.51 0.93 -4.43
C PHE A 279 11.69 1.07 -3.45
N ARG A 280 12.80 1.71 -3.86
CA ARG A 280 13.96 1.98 -2.98
C ARG A 280 13.76 3.18 -2.08
N THR A 281 12.71 3.96 -2.27
CA THR A 281 12.39 5.13 -1.46
C THR A 281 11.10 4.87 -0.66
N PHE A 282 10.98 5.48 0.51
CA PHE A 282 9.79 5.33 1.35
C PHE A 282 8.54 5.95 0.68
N THR A 283 8.69 7.14 0.12
CA THR A 283 7.60 7.92 -0.50
C THR A 283 7.28 7.49 -1.93
N GLY A 284 8.18 6.73 -2.57
CA GLY A 284 8.00 6.26 -3.94
C GLY A 284 6.68 5.54 -4.17
N PRO A 285 6.37 4.47 -3.44
CA PRO A 285 5.12 3.73 -3.62
C PRO A 285 3.86 4.59 -3.45
N ILE A 286 3.89 5.59 -2.57
CA ILE A 286 2.77 6.53 -2.37
C ILE A 286 2.52 7.33 -3.65
N VAL A 287 3.57 7.96 -4.18
CA VAL A 287 3.48 8.75 -5.42
C VAL A 287 3.11 7.85 -6.60
N GLY A 288 3.72 6.67 -6.67
CA GLY A 288 3.44 5.70 -7.72
C GLY A 288 1.99 5.21 -7.72
N ALA A 289 1.40 4.99 -6.55
CA ALA A 289 0.00 4.58 -6.44
C ALA A 289 -0.97 5.66 -6.94
N VAL A 290 -0.75 6.90 -6.55
CA VAL A 290 -1.58 8.02 -7.01
C VAL A 290 -1.44 8.20 -8.52
N VAL A 291 -0.21 8.27 -9.04
CA VAL A 291 0.03 8.44 -10.48
C VAL A 291 -0.55 7.29 -11.29
N PHE A 292 -0.34 6.06 -10.84
CA PHE A 292 -0.87 4.87 -11.52
C PHE A 292 -2.40 4.85 -11.56
N ASN A 293 -3.06 5.22 -10.45
CA ASN A 293 -4.51 5.28 -10.37
C ASN A 293 -5.10 6.29 -11.38
N TYR A 294 -4.50 7.47 -11.49
CA TYR A 294 -4.88 8.45 -12.50
C TYR A 294 -4.63 7.93 -13.93
N LEU A 295 -3.43 7.40 -14.19
CA LEU A 295 -3.10 6.82 -15.51
C LEU A 295 -4.10 5.73 -15.91
N LYS A 296 -4.44 4.81 -15.00
CA LYS A 296 -5.42 3.74 -15.24
C LYS A 296 -6.79 4.32 -15.56
N THR A 297 -7.26 5.27 -14.77
CA THR A 297 -8.59 5.88 -14.97
C THR A 297 -8.70 6.59 -16.31
N TYR A 298 -7.70 7.39 -16.67
CA TYR A 298 -7.69 8.06 -17.98
C TYR A 298 -7.51 7.07 -19.15
N ALA A 299 -6.72 6.00 -18.98
CA ALA A 299 -6.58 4.97 -19.99
C ALA A 299 -7.90 4.25 -20.26
N VAL A 300 -8.61 3.84 -19.20
CA VAL A 300 -9.94 3.20 -19.30
C VAL A 300 -10.96 4.11 -19.98
N ALA A 301 -10.93 5.42 -19.71
CA ALA A 301 -11.83 6.38 -20.34
C ALA A 301 -11.50 6.68 -21.81
N SER A 302 -10.26 6.42 -22.25
CA SER A 302 -9.78 6.83 -23.58
C SER A 302 -9.93 5.73 -24.65
N THR A 303 -9.82 4.45 -24.28
CA THR A 303 -9.82 3.34 -25.26
C THR A 303 -10.22 2.00 -24.65
N GLU A 304 -10.83 1.15 -25.47
CA GLU A 304 -11.10 -0.25 -25.12
C GLU A 304 -9.81 -1.07 -24.90
N TYR A 305 -8.72 -0.68 -25.55
CA TYR A 305 -7.40 -1.31 -25.41
C TYR A 305 -6.56 -0.72 -24.27
N TRP A 306 -7.23 -0.23 -23.20
CA TRP A 306 -6.57 0.45 -22.09
C TRP A 306 -5.45 -0.37 -21.43
N GLN A 307 -5.56 -1.70 -21.40
CA GLN A 307 -4.53 -2.58 -20.83
C GLN A 307 -3.23 -2.53 -21.63
N LEU A 308 -3.33 -2.54 -22.97
CA LEU A 308 -2.19 -2.42 -23.86
C LEU A 308 -1.55 -1.02 -23.74
N LEU A 309 -2.38 0.03 -23.78
CA LEU A 309 -1.91 1.41 -23.62
C LEU A 309 -1.18 1.59 -22.28
N LEU A 310 -1.78 1.13 -21.19
CA LEU A 310 -1.20 1.22 -19.85
C LEU A 310 0.10 0.41 -19.75
N GLY A 311 0.16 -0.79 -20.36
CA GLY A 311 1.36 -1.60 -20.43
C GLY A 311 2.50 -0.90 -21.16
N VAL A 312 2.23 -0.32 -22.33
CA VAL A 312 3.23 0.44 -23.11
C VAL A 312 3.73 1.67 -22.33
N VAL A 313 2.81 2.45 -21.75
CA VAL A 313 3.17 3.61 -20.93
C VAL A 313 4.05 3.20 -19.75
N LEU A 314 3.72 2.11 -19.06
CA LEU A 314 4.51 1.60 -17.95
C LEU A 314 5.91 1.16 -18.38
N VAL A 315 6.03 0.44 -19.50
CA VAL A 315 7.34 0.03 -20.04
C VAL A 315 8.19 1.25 -20.34
N VAL A 316 7.63 2.24 -21.04
CA VAL A 316 8.34 3.50 -21.35
C VAL A 316 8.77 4.22 -20.07
N LEU A 317 7.88 4.35 -19.09
CA LEU A 317 8.19 5.03 -17.82
C LEU A 317 9.28 4.29 -17.02
N VAL A 318 9.25 2.96 -16.97
CA VAL A 318 10.27 2.17 -16.26
C VAL A 318 11.63 2.28 -16.95
N LEU A 319 11.67 2.28 -18.27
CA LEU A 319 12.91 2.46 -19.04
C LEU A 319 13.45 3.90 -18.93
N ALA A 320 12.60 4.91 -18.95
CA ALA A 320 12.97 6.31 -18.82
C ALA A 320 13.37 6.68 -17.38
N LEU A 321 12.75 6.06 -16.37
CA LEU A 321 12.93 6.37 -14.95
C LEU A 321 13.39 5.15 -14.14
N PRO A 322 14.60 4.63 -14.34
CA PRO A 322 15.07 3.37 -13.73
C PRO A 322 15.14 3.40 -12.21
N SER A 323 15.05 4.57 -11.56
CA SER A 323 14.93 4.72 -10.10
C SER A 323 13.53 5.10 -9.63
N GLY A 324 12.54 5.04 -10.53
CA GLY A 324 11.20 5.52 -10.33
C GLY A 324 11.08 7.05 -10.32
N ILE A 325 9.87 7.54 -10.23
CA ILE A 325 9.57 8.98 -10.28
C ILE A 325 10.32 9.73 -9.16
N VAL A 326 10.15 9.29 -7.92
CA VAL A 326 10.74 9.96 -6.74
C VAL A 326 12.26 9.85 -6.73
N GLY A 327 12.82 8.69 -7.08
CA GLY A 327 14.27 8.51 -7.15
C GLY A 327 14.94 9.35 -8.23
N THR A 328 14.27 9.53 -9.37
CA THR A 328 14.78 10.38 -10.46
C THR A 328 14.68 11.86 -10.10
N ALA A 329 13.55 12.29 -9.52
CA ALA A 329 13.38 13.67 -9.04
C ALA A 329 14.45 14.04 -7.98
N ALA A 330 14.71 13.15 -7.04
CA ALA A 330 15.77 13.35 -6.03
C ALA A 330 17.17 13.46 -6.64
N ARG A 331 17.49 12.67 -7.67
CA ARG A 331 18.79 12.78 -8.39
C ARG A 331 18.92 14.08 -9.16
N LEU A 332 17.86 14.52 -9.82
CA LEU A 332 17.85 15.80 -10.54
C LEU A 332 18.03 16.98 -9.56
N ALA A 333 17.28 16.99 -8.46
CA ALA A 333 17.43 18.02 -7.42
C ALA A 333 18.87 18.08 -6.87
N ALA A 334 19.50 16.93 -6.62
CA ALA A 334 20.90 16.87 -6.14
C ALA A 334 21.92 17.38 -7.17
N ARG A 335 21.64 17.29 -8.48
CA ARG A 335 22.52 17.87 -9.51
C ARG A 335 22.44 19.39 -9.54
N PHE A 336 21.23 19.96 -9.40
CA PHE A 336 21.05 21.42 -9.35
C PHE A 336 21.73 22.05 -8.13
N THR A 337 21.72 21.42 -6.97
CA THR A 337 22.37 21.92 -5.75
C THR A 337 23.91 21.81 -5.78
N ARG A 338 24.48 20.89 -6.56
CA ARG A 338 25.93 20.76 -6.71
C ARG A 338 26.52 21.66 -7.82
N GLY A 339 25.69 22.17 -8.72
CA GLY A 339 26.14 23.07 -9.81
C GLY A 339 26.21 24.55 -9.41
N THR A 340 25.81 24.91 -8.18
CA THR A 340 25.81 26.28 -7.64
C THR A 340 26.89 26.49 -6.57
N SER A 341 27.76 25.54 -6.32
CA SER A 341 28.96 25.61 -5.48
C SER A 341 30.19 25.36 -6.34
#